data_9e0adb3e6db390e3327c3476f781b029
#
_entry.id   9e0adb3e6db390e3327c3476f781b029
#
_cell.length_a   1.000
_cell.length_b   1.000
_cell.length_c   1.000
_cell.angle_alpha   90.00
_cell.angle_beta   90.00
_cell.angle_gamma   90.00
#
_symmetry.space_group_name_H-M   'P 1'
#
loop_
_entity.id
_entity.type
_entity.pdbx_description
1 polymer ?
#
loop_
_entity_poly.entity_id
_entity_poly.type
_entity_poly.pdbx_seq_one_letter_code
_entity_poly.pdbx_strand_id
1 'polypeptide(L)'
;MLEIKGTYNTAKVFIDTLEDTAREQLQTLCNQPFTKDCRIRIMPDVHAGAGCVIGFTADLGDKVIPNIVGVDIGCGMLTVDLDFTHIDFQNLDRIIRSKVPSGMNVHEGRLMKLPELQELFCYRELKHAKHLERSMGTLGGGNHFIEIDVDDEGRRYLVIHSGSRNLGKQVAEIYQKMAQDYHSGMEEYWAERERIITEYKAEGRKSEIQSALIAAKKDYESRTPSFPAELCYLEGKYRDMYLHDMKICQQFAHLNRITMANIILGELLGKSLDDFHFFETVHNYIDLESNIIRKGSVSAKEGEMLLIPINMRDGSLICIGKGNEDWNFSAPHGAGRLFSRGKARDAFTVEEFEKSMDGIFSTCISEKTIDESPMAYKNMDDIVNNITPTAEILKVIKPVYNFKAE
;
A
#
# COMPACT_ATOMS: atom_id res chain seq x y z
N MET A 1 12.64 13.81 -17.36
CA MET A 1 13.30 12.74 -16.53
C MET A 1 14.42 13.35 -15.71
N LEU A 2 14.47 13.03 -14.39
CA LEU A 2 15.46 13.56 -13.44
C LEU A 2 16.34 12.45 -12.89
N GLU A 3 17.54 12.81 -12.42
CA GLU A 3 18.42 11.95 -11.64
C GLU A 3 18.67 12.59 -10.27
N ILE A 4 18.47 11.81 -9.20
CA ILE A 4 18.79 12.21 -7.83
C ILE A 4 20.02 11.43 -7.38
N LYS A 5 21.15 12.13 -7.30
CA LYS A 5 22.45 11.55 -6.98
C LYS A 5 22.71 11.61 -5.49
N GLY A 6 23.04 10.45 -4.89
CA GLY A 6 23.55 10.32 -3.54
C GLY A 6 25.00 9.88 -3.53
N THR A 7 25.53 9.60 -2.34
CA THR A 7 26.91 9.14 -2.15
C THR A 7 27.12 7.73 -2.72
N TYR A 8 26.14 6.86 -2.63
CA TYR A 8 26.27 5.45 -3.00
C TYR A 8 25.45 5.04 -4.20
N ASN A 9 24.37 5.76 -4.53
CA ASN A 9 23.51 5.42 -5.65
C ASN A 9 22.89 6.65 -6.30
N THR A 10 22.23 6.44 -7.44
CA THR A 10 21.47 7.44 -8.18
C THR A 10 20.07 6.88 -8.46
N ALA A 11 19.03 7.59 -8.01
CA ALA A 11 17.64 7.28 -8.36
C ALA A 11 17.26 7.95 -9.68
N LYS A 12 16.66 7.18 -10.60
CA LYS A 12 16.10 7.68 -11.86
C LYS A 12 14.61 7.97 -11.68
N VAL A 13 14.19 9.19 -11.96
CA VAL A 13 12.82 9.68 -11.74
C VAL A 13 12.18 9.98 -13.09
N PHE A 14 11.05 9.35 -13.40
CA PHE A 14 10.40 9.41 -14.72
C PHE A 14 9.41 10.57 -14.86
N ILE A 15 9.73 11.70 -14.25
CA ILE A 15 9.03 12.97 -14.43
C ILE A 15 10.05 14.12 -14.40
N ASP A 16 9.68 15.30 -14.90
CA ASP A 16 10.58 16.47 -14.98
C ASP A 16 10.47 17.39 -13.76
N THR A 17 9.45 17.23 -12.94
CA THR A 17 9.22 18.03 -11.73
C THR A 17 9.13 17.13 -10.49
N LEU A 18 9.71 17.57 -9.39
CA LEU A 18 9.71 16.83 -8.12
C LEU A 18 9.64 17.82 -6.96
N GLU A 19 8.74 17.57 -6.01
CA GLU A 19 8.66 18.36 -4.79
C GLU A 19 9.91 18.18 -3.90
N ASP A 20 10.28 19.23 -3.15
CA ASP A 20 11.53 19.26 -2.37
C ASP A 20 11.59 18.13 -1.34
N THR A 21 10.50 17.86 -0.62
CA THR A 21 10.44 16.76 0.37
C THR A 21 10.70 15.40 -0.25
N ALA A 22 10.13 15.12 -1.43
CA ALA A 22 10.39 13.86 -2.14
C ALA A 22 11.84 13.78 -2.62
N ARG A 23 12.42 14.89 -3.07
CA ARG A 23 13.84 14.99 -3.43
C ARG A 23 14.74 14.66 -2.25
N GLU A 24 14.48 15.25 -1.08
CA GLU A 24 15.23 15.01 0.15
C GLU A 24 15.15 13.54 0.60
N GLN A 25 13.96 12.91 0.53
CA GLN A 25 13.79 11.50 0.83
C GLN A 25 14.61 10.60 -0.09
N LEU A 26 14.61 10.85 -1.39
CA LEU A 26 15.42 10.10 -2.36
C LEU A 26 16.92 10.33 -2.16
N GLN A 27 17.33 11.57 -1.88
CA GLN A 27 18.73 11.89 -1.57
C GLN A 27 19.20 11.14 -0.32
N THR A 28 18.39 11.12 0.73
CA THR A 28 18.68 10.41 1.98
C THR A 28 18.82 8.90 1.73
N LEU A 29 17.95 8.31 0.91
CA LEU A 29 18.03 6.90 0.54
C LEU A 29 19.30 6.61 -0.28
N CYS A 30 19.58 7.41 -1.32
CA CYS A 30 20.74 7.23 -2.18
C CYS A 30 22.09 7.47 -1.47
N ASN A 31 22.08 8.09 -0.29
CA ASN A 31 23.24 8.25 0.60
C ASN A 31 23.48 7.02 1.49
N GLN A 32 22.65 5.98 1.43
CA GLN A 32 22.83 4.80 2.26
C GLN A 32 23.72 3.77 1.56
N PRO A 33 24.75 3.21 2.24
CA PRO A 33 25.70 2.28 1.63
C PRO A 33 25.06 0.99 1.11
N PHE A 34 23.97 0.54 1.70
CA PHE A 34 23.24 -0.67 1.27
C PHE A 34 22.52 -0.51 -0.07
N THR A 35 22.39 0.71 -0.60
CA THR A 35 21.76 0.95 -1.92
C THR A 35 22.72 0.86 -3.09
N LYS A 36 24.03 0.66 -2.85
CA LYS A 36 25.10 0.80 -3.85
C LYS A 36 24.85 0.06 -5.17
N ASP A 37 24.30 -1.15 -5.09
CA ASP A 37 24.07 -1.99 -6.27
C ASP A 37 22.57 -2.10 -6.63
N CYS A 38 21.73 -1.26 -6.02
CA CYS A 38 20.30 -1.26 -6.24
C CYS A 38 19.89 -0.47 -7.48
N ARG A 39 18.93 -0.99 -8.24
CA ARG A 39 18.32 -0.25 -9.34
C ARG A 39 17.09 0.50 -8.86
N ILE A 40 17.24 1.78 -8.45
CA ILE A 40 16.18 2.62 -7.93
C ILE A 40 15.49 3.34 -9.08
N ARG A 41 14.17 3.15 -9.22
CA ARG A 41 13.31 3.73 -10.26
C ARG A 41 12.07 4.32 -9.64
N ILE A 42 11.75 5.55 -10.02
CA ILE A 42 10.69 6.35 -9.42
C ILE A 42 9.66 6.72 -10.48
N MET A 43 8.41 6.34 -10.25
CA MET A 43 7.31 6.52 -11.18
C MET A 43 6.84 7.97 -11.29
N PRO A 44 6.13 8.36 -12.38
CA PRO A 44 5.69 9.75 -12.61
C PRO A 44 4.75 10.32 -11.56
N ASP A 45 3.98 9.48 -10.87
CA ASP A 45 3.06 9.84 -9.79
C ASP A 45 3.74 10.12 -8.44
N VAL A 46 5.07 10.20 -8.44
CA VAL A 46 5.90 10.40 -7.24
C VAL A 46 5.44 11.57 -6.37
N HIS A 47 5.39 11.33 -5.08
CA HIS A 47 5.19 12.33 -4.03
C HIS A 47 5.78 11.84 -2.70
N ALA A 48 5.94 12.75 -1.73
CA ALA A 48 6.47 12.39 -0.42
C ALA A 48 5.58 11.37 0.30
N GLY A 49 6.20 10.40 0.94
CA GLY A 49 5.54 9.35 1.72
C GLY A 49 6.17 9.14 3.09
N ALA A 50 5.57 8.30 3.93
CA ALA A 50 6.18 7.93 5.21
C ALA A 50 7.43 7.06 4.96
N GLY A 51 8.59 7.51 5.43
CA GLY A 51 9.88 6.83 5.33
C GLY A 51 10.56 6.87 3.96
N CYS A 52 9.80 6.87 2.87
CA CYS A 52 10.28 6.99 1.49
C CYS A 52 9.14 7.47 0.60
N VAL A 53 9.48 7.98 -0.58
CA VAL A 53 8.50 8.42 -1.58
C VAL A 53 7.52 7.29 -1.98
N ILE A 54 6.33 7.69 -2.41
CA ILE A 54 5.36 6.85 -3.11
C ILE A 54 5.68 6.94 -4.61
N GLY A 55 5.40 5.90 -5.39
CA GLY A 55 5.89 5.75 -6.76
C GLY A 55 7.29 5.09 -6.81
N PHE A 56 7.68 4.40 -5.75
CA PHE A 56 9.01 3.81 -5.58
C PHE A 56 9.08 2.39 -6.09
N THR A 57 10.18 2.06 -6.79
CA THR A 57 10.58 0.69 -7.10
C THR A 57 12.09 0.49 -6.95
N ALA A 58 12.50 -0.63 -6.39
CA ALA A 58 13.90 -1.05 -6.35
C ALA A 58 14.03 -2.56 -6.12
N ASP A 59 15.21 -3.08 -6.47
CA ASP A 59 15.72 -4.36 -5.96
C ASP A 59 16.76 -4.04 -4.86
N LEU A 60 16.47 -4.42 -3.62
CA LEU A 60 17.39 -4.25 -2.49
C LEU A 60 18.23 -5.51 -2.21
N GLY A 61 18.24 -6.47 -3.12
CA GLY A 61 19.01 -7.71 -3.00
C GLY A 61 18.52 -8.55 -1.82
N ASP A 62 19.42 -8.80 -0.87
CA ASP A 62 19.19 -9.61 0.33
C ASP A 62 18.57 -8.82 1.51
N LYS A 63 18.20 -7.56 1.30
CA LYS A 63 17.66 -6.66 2.33
C LYS A 63 16.21 -6.29 2.05
N VAL A 64 15.48 -5.96 3.11
CA VAL A 64 14.14 -5.40 3.02
C VAL A 64 13.94 -4.29 4.03
N ILE A 65 13.33 -3.20 3.61
CA ILE A 65 12.92 -2.09 4.47
C ILE A 65 11.40 -2.09 4.51
N PRO A 66 10.76 -2.48 5.64
CA PRO A 66 9.28 -2.58 5.71
C PRO A 66 8.57 -1.27 5.33
N ASN A 67 9.10 -0.12 5.74
CA ASN A 67 8.57 1.20 5.37
C ASN A 67 8.57 1.48 3.85
N ILE A 68 9.48 0.86 3.10
CA ILE A 68 9.55 1.03 1.63
C ILE A 68 8.55 0.12 0.90
N VAL A 69 7.97 -0.87 1.58
CA VAL A 69 6.81 -1.61 1.05
C VAL A 69 5.52 -0.82 1.27
N GLY A 70 5.45 -0.09 2.37
CA GLY A 70 4.28 0.69 2.78
C GLY A 70 3.46 -0.01 3.86
N VAL A 71 2.61 0.77 4.53
CA VAL A 71 1.84 0.28 5.69
C VAL A 71 0.57 -0.49 5.29
N ASP A 72 0.01 -0.25 4.11
CA ASP A 72 -1.12 -1.05 3.61
C ASP A 72 -0.60 -2.10 2.63
N ILE A 73 -0.02 -3.17 3.18
CA ILE A 73 0.57 -4.26 2.42
C ILE A 73 -0.50 -4.92 1.55
N GLY A 74 -0.22 -5.07 0.25
CA GLY A 74 -1.13 -5.70 -0.70
C GLY A 74 -2.33 -4.83 -1.11
N CYS A 75 -2.29 -3.51 -0.78
CA CYS A 75 -3.29 -2.57 -1.31
C CYS A 75 -3.30 -2.61 -2.84
N GLY A 76 -4.49 -2.53 -3.42
CA GLY A 76 -4.67 -2.65 -4.87
C GLY A 76 -6.11 -2.52 -5.29
N MET A 77 -6.32 -2.58 -6.60
CA MET A 77 -7.62 -2.52 -7.24
C MET A 77 -8.02 -3.89 -7.80
N LEU A 78 -9.29 -4.23 -7.63
CA LEU A 78 -9.98 -5.27 -8.38
C LEU A 78 -10.85 -4.60 -9.42
N THR A 79 -10.66 -4.90 -10.69
CA THR A 79 -11.44 -4.38 -11.82
C THR A 79 -12.25 -5.52 -12.42
N VAL A 80 -13.58 -5.38 -12.40
CA VAL A 80 -14.53 -6.39 -12.91
C VAL A 80 -15.26 -5.83 -14.11
N ASP A 81 -15.20 -6.51 -15.22
CA ASP A 81 -15.94 -6.16 -16.45
C ASP A 81 -17.41 -6.60 -16.32
N LEU A 82 -18.30 -5.62 -16.17
CA LEU A 82 -19.75 -5.84 -16.05
C LEU A 82 -20.48 -5.84 -17.39
N ASP A 83 -19.73 -5.74 -18.50
CA ASP A 83 -20.29 -5.57 -19.84
C ASP A 83 -21.24 -4.36 -19.91
N PHE A 84 -22.35 -4.46 -20.63
CA PHE A 84 -23.39 -3.41 -20.74
C PHE A 84 -24.48 -3.54 -19.67
N THR A 85 -24.17 -4.17 -18.53
CA THR A 85 -25.14 -4.39 -17.44
C THR A 85 -25.64 -3.05 -16.91
N HIS A 86 -26.95 -2.87 -16.86
CA HIS A 86 -27.56 -1.70 -16.23
C HIS A 86 -27.41 -1.76 -14.71
N ILE A 87 -26.97 -0.67 -14.09
CA ILE A 87 -26.78 -0.56 -12.65
C ILE A 87 -27.68 0.55 -12.09
N ASP A 88 -28.52 0.20 -11.12
CA ASP A 88 -29.23 1.17 -10.30
C ASP A 88 -28.29 1.67 -9.19
N PHE A 89 -27.83 2.91 -9.32
CA PHE A 89 -26.84 3.50 -8.39
C PHE A 89 -27.42 3.74 -6.98
N GLN A 90 -28.71 4.02 -6.86
CA GLN A 90 -29.33 4.17 -5.54
C GLN A 90 -29.37 2.82 -4.81
N ASN A 91 -29.71 1.75 -5.53
CA ASN A 91 -29.70 0.40 -4.98
C ASN A 91 -28.28 -0.04 -4.64
N LEU A 92 -27.30 0.24 -5.51
CA LEU A 92 -25.89 -0.05 -5.27
C LEU A 92 -25.37 0.66 -4.00
N ASP A 93 -25.64 1.97 -3.86
CA ASP A 93 -25.23 2.75 -2.68
C ASP A 93 -25.81 2.17 -1.39
N ARG A 94 -27.10 1.78 -1.42
CA ARG A 94 -27.79 1.13 -0.30
C ARG A 94 -27.14 -0.21 0.07
N ILE A 95 -26.80 -1.03 -0.93
CA ILE A 95 -26.12 -2.31 -0.73
C ILE A 95 -24.75 -2.08 -0.08
N ILE A 96 -23.93 -1.20 -0.65
CA ILE A 96 -22.60 -0.92 -0.13
C ILE A 96 -22.69 -0.44 1.32
N ARG A 97 -23.53 0.56 1.62
CA ARG A 97 -23.70 1.09 2.99
C ARG A 97 -24.18 0.06 4.01
N SER A 98 -25.01 -0.90 3.58
CA SER A 98 -25.58 -1.90 4.50
C SER A 98 -24.74 -3.18 4.63
N LYS A 99 -23.94 -3.53 3.61
CA LYS A 99 -23.28 -4.84 3.52
C LYS A 99 -21.76 -4.77 3.48
N VAL A 100 -21.16 -3.61 3.15
CA VAL A 100 -19.72 -3.42 3.08
C VAL A 100 -19.30 -2.39 4.14
N PRO A 101 -18.91 -2.82 5.34
CA PRO A 101 -18.43 -1.89 6.37
C PRO A 101 -17.26 -1.05 5.87
N SER A 102 -17.25 0.23 6.26
CA SER A 102 -16.21 1.18 5.87
C SER A 102 -15.59 1.89 7.10
N GLY A 103 -14.50 2.60 6.90
CA GLY A 103 -13.76 3.25 7.96
C GLY A 103 -13.16 2.23 8.95
N MET A 104 -13.48 2.39 10.23
CA MET A 104 -13.05 1.47 11.29
C MET A 104 -14.06 0.34 11.56
N ASN A 105 -15.20 0.35 10.90
CA ASN A 105 -16.22 -0.67 11.09
C ASN A 105 -15.80 -2.00 10.47
N VAL A 106 -16.29 -3.09 11.07
CA VAL A 106 -16.09 -4.47 10.60
C VAL A 106 -17.41 -5.24 10.69
N HIS A 107 -17.45 -6.40 10.07
CA HIS A 107 -18.63 -7.29 10.17
C HIS A 107 -18.87 -7.76 11.61
N GLU A 108 -20.12 -8.08 11.96
CA GLU A 108 -20.46 -8.64 13.26
C GLU A 108 -19.81 -10.01 13.50
N GLY A 109 -19.69 -10.81 12.45
CA GLY A 109 -19.04 -12.12 12.44
C GLY A 109 -17.94 -12.21 11.39
N ARG A 110 -17.19 -13.32 11.41
CA ARG A 110 -16.23 -13.64 10.32
C ARG A 110 -17.00 -14.10 9.09
N LEU A 111 -16.76 -13.50 7.96
CA LEU A 111 -17.30 -13.96 6.66
C LEU A 111 -16.53 -15.16 6.13
N MET A 112 -15.22 -15.20 6.37
CA MET A 112 -14.32 -16.24 5.88
C MET A 112 -13.28 -16.58 6.97
N LYS A 113 -12.77 -17.82 6.95
CA LYS A 113 -11.62 -18.24 7.75
C LYS A 113 -10.37 -18.13 6.88
N LEU A 114 -9.35 -17.54 7.41
CA LEU A 114 -7.99 -17.54 6.87
C LEU A 114 -7.07 -18.18 7.92
N PRO A 115 -6.89 -19.52 7.90
CA PRO A 115 -6.06 -20.23 8.88
C PRO A 115 -4.63 -19.72 8.94
N GLU A 116 -4.09 -19.28 7.81
CA GLU A 116 -2.74 -18.74 7.63
C GLU A 116 -2.45 -17.52 8.51
N LEU A 117 -3.48 -16.82 8.99
CA LEU A 117 -3.27 -15.74 9.98
C LEU A 117 -2.57 -16.22 11.26
N GLN A 118 -2.76 -17.49 11.64
CA GLN A 118 -2.09 -18.07 12.82
C GLN A 118 -0.65 -18.50 12.53
N GLU A 119 -0.26 -18.55 11.27
CA GLU A 119 1.10 -18.87 10.81
C GLU A 119 2.02 -17.64 10.77
N LEU A 120 1.47 -16.43 10.95
CA LEU A 120 2.27 -15.21 11.05
C LEU A 120 3.28 -15.34 12.18
N PHE A 121 4.55 -15.11 11.89
CA PHE A 121 5.60 -15.06 12.91
C PHE A 121 5.32 -13.99 13.96
N CYS A 122 4.76 -12.84 13.55
CA CYS A 122 4.38 -11.77 14.46
C CYS A 122 2.97 -11.92 15.06
N TYR A 123 2.29 -13.07 14.91
CA TYR A 123 0.89 -13.24 15.34
C TYR A 123 0.63 -12.83 16.79
N ARG A 124 1.57 -13.15 17.70
CA ARG A 124 1.45 -12.85 19.14
C ARG A 124 1.56 -11.37 19.49
N GLU A 125 2.10 -10.57 18.57
CA GLU A 125 2.27 -9.12 18.72
C GLU A 125 1.08 -8.36 18.15
N LEU A 126 0.21 -9.03 17.35
CA LEU A 126 -0.98 -8.42 16.78
C LEU A 126 -2.00 -8.04 17.86
N LYS A 127 -2.50 -6.83 17.74
CA LYS A 127 -3.57 -6.31 18.61
C LYS A 127 -4.95 -6.59 17.99
N HIS A 128 -5.90 -6.98 18.83
CA HIS A 128 -7.29 -7.17 18.41
C HIS A 128 -7.49 -8.20 17.27
N ALA A 129 -6.84 -9.36 17.32
CA ALA A 129 -6.88 -10.39 16.29
C ALA A 129 -8.32 -10.75 15.81
N LYS A 130 -9.29 -10.83 16.72
CA LYS A 130 -10.71 -11.06 16.36
C LYS A 130 -11.32 -9.94 15.52
N HIS A 131 -10.87 -8.71 15.71
CA HIS A 131 -11.31 -7.56 14.90
C HIS A 131 -10.69 -7.63 13.51
N LEU A 132 -9.41 -8.02 13.41
CA LEU A 132 -8.73 -8.24 12.13
C LEU A 132 -9.44 -9.31 11.30
N GLU A 133 -9.80 -10.45 11.90
CA GLU A 133 -10.55 -11.52 11.21
C GLU A 133 -11.92 -11.06 10.68
N ARG A 134 -12.59 -10.13 11.38
CA ARG A 134 -13.88 -9.57 10.96
C ARG A 134 -13.76 -8.42 9.95
N SER A 135 -12.56 -7.94 9.68
CA SER A 135 -12.33 -6.88 8.70
C SER A 135 -12.25 -7.39 7.25
N MET A 136 -12.31 -8.71 7.02
CA MET A 136 -12.44 -9.31 5.69
C MET A 136 -13.78 -8.90 5.05
N GLY A 137 -13.75 -8.46 3.79
CA GLY A 137 -14.93 -7.95 3.09
C GLY A 137 -15.33 -6.52 3.50
N THR A 138 -14.35 -5.71 3.97
CA THR A 138 -14.58 -4.30 4.36
C THR A 138 -13.75 -3.34 3.53
N LEU A 139 -14.30 -2.17 3.21
CA LEU A 139 -13.63 -1.19 2.37
C LEU A 139 -12.47 -0.51 3.09
N GLY A 140 -12.69 -0.08 4.34
CA GLY A 140 -11.76 0.77 5.08
C GLY A 140 -11.93 2.24 4.78
N GLY A 141 -10.86 3.01 4.92
CA GLY A 141 -10.88 4.46 4.79
C GLY A 141 -9.71 5.00 3.96
N GLY A 142 -9.54 6.29 4.00
CA GLY A 142 -8.50 6.98 3.24
C GLY A 142 -8.83 7.08 1.76
N ASN A 143 -7.89 6.66 0.91
CA ASN A 143 -8.06 6.68 -0.54
C ASN A 143 -8.84 5.46 -1.10
N HIS A 144 -9.35 4.56 -0.25
CA HIS A 144 -10.12 3.41 -0.70
C HIS A 144 -11.49 3.84 -1.26
N PHE A 145 -11.94 3.14 -2.30
CA PHE A 145 -13.18 3.47 -2.99
C PHE A 145 -13.82 2.24 -3.64
N ILE A 146 -15.09 2.38 -3.99
CA ILE A 146 -15.85 1.49 -4.87
C ILE A 146 -16.46 2.37 -5.95
N GLU A 147 -16.17 2.09 -7.22
CA GLU A 147 -16.66 2.85 -8.37
C GLU A 147 -17.36 1.96 -9.39
N ILE A 148 -18.31 2.55 -10.11
CA ILE A 148 -18.74 2.07 -11.41
C ILE A 148 -18.24 3.06 -12.44
N ASP A 149 -17.37 2.57 -13.29
CA ASP A 149 -16.83 3.33 -14.42
C ASP A 149 -17.46 2.89 -15.74
N VAL A 150 -17.39 3.75 -16.75
CA VAL A 150 -17.88 3.48 -18.10
C VAL A 150 -16.83 3.88 -19.14
N ASP A 151 -16.62 3.04 -20.16
CA ASP A 151 -15.81 3.39 -21.32
C ASP A 151 -16.64 4.12 -22.41
N ASP A 152 -15.98 4.52 -23.48
CA ASP A 152 -16.59 5.23 -24.62
C ASP A 152 -17.60 4.39 -25.41
N GLU A 153 -17.59 3.06 -25.28
CA GLU A 153 -18.56 2.15 -25.86
C GLU A 153 -19.79 1.94 -24.97
N GLY A 154 -19.75 2.43 -23.70
CA GLY A 154 -20.81 2.26 -22.71
C GLY A 154 -20.70 0.98 -21.89
N ARG A 155 -19.60 0.23 -22.00
CA ARG A 155 -19.28 -0.93 -21.17
C ARG A 155 -18.94 -0.46 -19.76
N ARG A 156 -19.42 -1.17 -18.75
CA ARG A 156 -19.25 -0.81 -17.33
C ARG A 156 -18.24 -1.68 -16.63
N TYR A 157 -17.58 -1.07 -15.65
CA TYR A 157 -16.56 -1.72 -14.81
C TYR A 157 -16.86 -1.43 -13.34
N LEU A 158 -16.83 -2.47 -12.51
CA LEU A 158 -16.79 -2.30 -11.05
C LEU A 158 -15.33 -2.26 -10.63
N VAL A 159 -14.91 -1.18 -10.01
CA VAL A 159 -13.56 -1.01 -9.47
C VAL A 159 -13.62 -0.94 -7.95
N ILE A 160 -12.86 -1.81 -7.27
CA ILE A 160 -12.77 -1.85 -5.81
C ILE A 160 -11.32 -1.63 -5.40
N HIS A 161 -11.02 -0.50 -4.76
CA HIS A 161 -9.72 -0.19 -4.19
C HIS A 161 -9.72 -0.44 -2.69
N SER A 162 -8.96 -1.46 -2.25
CA SER A 162 -8.79 -1.77 -0.83
C SER A 162 -7.57 -2.67 -0.61
N GLY A 163 -7.12 -2.79 0.64
CA GLY A 163 -5.92 -3.53 1.01
C GLY A 163 -6.12 -4.50 2.17
N SER A 164 -5.03 -4.78 2.89
CA SER A 164 -4.99 -5.73 4.01
C SER A 164 -5.54 -5.17 5.32
N ARG A 165 -6.16 -4.01 5.27
CA ARG A 165 -6.78 -3.35 6.41
C ARG A 165 -5.74 -3.08 7.51
N ASN A 166 -6.17 -3.08 8.78
CA ASN A 166 -5.27 -2.88 9.90
C ASN A 166 -4.26 -4.04 10.11
N LEU A 167 -4.46 -5.19 9.46
CA LEU A 167 -3.51 -6.32 9.52
C LEU A 167 -2.15 -5.91 8.94
N GLY A 168 -2.13 -5.50 7.67
CA GLY A 168 -0.89 -5.10 7.00
C GLY A 168 -0.20 -3.94 7.68
N LYS A 169 -0.98 -2.97 8.21
CA LYS A 169 -0.43 -1.87 8.99
C LYS A 169 0.32 -2.36 10.22
N GLN A 170 -0.28 -3.24 11.03
CA GLN A 170 0.38 -3.77 12.22
C GLN A 170 1.63 -4.59 11.87
N VAL A 171 1.55 -5.43 10.84
CA VAL A 171 2.71 -6.21 10.36
C VAL A 171 3.84 -5.27 9.93
N ALA A 172 3.57 -4.26 9.12
CA ALA A 172 4.58 -3.29 8.70
C ALA A 172 5.22 -2.55 9.89
N GLU A 173 4.43 -2.10 10.87
CA GLU A 173 4.91 -1.41 12.06
C GLU A 173 5.77 -2.32 12.96
N ILE A 174 5.36 -3.57 13.17
CA ILE A 174 6.11 -4.56 13.96
C ILE A 174 7.49 -4.81 13.32
N TYR A 175 7.52 -5.09 12.02
CA TYR A 175 8.79 -5.38 11.34
C TYR A 175 9.66 -4.14 11.14
N GLN A 176 9.11 -2.96 10.97
CA GLN A 176 9.92 -1.73 10.95
C GLN A 176 10.55 -1.45 12.33
N LYS A 177 9.80 -1.72 13.41
CA LYS A 177 10.36 -1.66 14.77
C LYS A 177 11.45 -2.71 14.97
N MET A 178 11.23 -3.94 14.50
CA MET A 178 12.25 -5.00 14.54
C MET A 178 13.52 -4.59 13.78
N ALA A 179 13.40 -3.93 12.61
CA ALA A 179 14.53 -3.42 11.85
C ALA A 179 15.31 -2.36 12.62
N GLN A 180 14.62 -1.42 13.28
CA GLN A 180 15.24 -0.42 14.15
C GLN A 180 15.99 -1.09 15.33
N ASP A 181 15.35 -2.06 15.97
CA ASP A 181 15.94 -2.79 17.09
C ASP A 181 17.17 -3.60 16.65
N TYR A 182 17.12 -4.24 15.48
CA TYR A 182 18.24 -4.96 14.87
C TYR A 182 19.45 -4.03 14.70
N HIS A 183 19.25 -2.83 14.13
CA HIS A 183 20.31 -1.83 13.94
C HIS A 183 20.68 -1.03 15.18
N SER A 184 19.99 -1.24 16.29
CA SER A 184 20.34 -0.71 17.62
C SER A 184 21.12 -1.70 18.47
N GLY A 185 21.49 -2.87 17.92
CA GLY A 185 22.24 -3.89 18.65
C GLY A 185 21.37 -4.88 19.41
N MET A 186 20.24 -5.27 18.83
CA MET A 186 19.30 -6.24 19.42
C MET A 186 19.96 -7.61 19.64
N GLU A 187 20.76 -8.10 18.68
CA GLU A 187 21.40 -9.41 18.80
C GLU A 187 22.49 -9.40 19.88
N GLU A 188 23.27 -8.32 19.99
CA GLU A 188 24.26 -8.12 21.06
C GLU A 188 23.56 -8.05 22.43
N TYR A 189 22.41 -7.39 22.53
CA TYR A 189 21.63 -7.36 23.77
C TYR A 189 21.13 -8.76 24.17
N TRP A 190 20.63 -9.56 23.24
CA TRP A 190 20.20 -10.91 23.51
C TRP A 190 21.38 -11.81 23.95
N ALA A 191 22.52 -11.69 23.28
CA ALA A 191 23.74 -12.41 23.64
C ALA A 191 24.22 -12.02 25.05
N GLU A 192 24.25 -10.73 25.37
CA GLU A 192 24.62 -10.22 26.70
C GLU A 192 23.66 -10.72 27.79
N ARG A 193 22.36 -10.75 27.50
CA ARG A 193 21.35 -11.27 28.42
C ARG A 193 21.58 -12.74 28.74
N GLU A 194 21.84 -13.57 27.74
CA GLU A 194 22.16 -14.99 27.94
C GLU A 194 23.45 -15.17 28.71
N ARG A 195 24.47 -14.37 28.43
CA ARG A 195 25.73 -14.35 29.16
C ARG A 195 25.52 -14.05 30.65
N ILE A 196 24.79 -12.96 30.98
CA ILE A 196 24.47 -12.58 32.36
C ILE A 196 23.79 -13.73 33.10
N ILE A 197 22.76 -14.35 32.48
CA ILE A 197 22.01 -15.45 33.10
C ILE A 197 22.93 -16.64 33.37
N THR A 198 23.78 -17.01 32.43
CA THR A 198 24.64 -18.19 32.52
C THR A 198 25.78 -18.01 33.55
N GLU A 199 26.53 -16.88 33.40
CA GLU A 199 27.68 -16.59 34.27
C GLU A 199 27.26 -16.39 35.72
N TYR A 200 26.23 -15.55 35.96
CA TYR A 200 25.80 -15.27 37.35
C TYR A 200 25.20 -16.50 38.06
N LYS A 201 24.58 -17.43 37.29
CA LYS A 201 24.17 -18.71 37.84
C LYS A 201 25.38 -19.59 38.22
N ALA A 202 26.40 -19.64 37.35
CA ALA A 202 27.61 -20.43 37.59
C ALA A 202 28.42 -19.90 38.78
N GLU A 203 28.45 -18.58 38.97
CA GLU A 203 29.13 -17.88 40.07
C GLU A 203 28.32 -17.84 41.38
N GLY A 204 27.09 -18.36 41.38
CA GLY A 204 26.23 -18.34 42.57
C GLY A 204 25.54 -17.00 42.83
N ARG A 205 25.65 -16.02 41.94
CA ARG A 205 25.14 -14.63 42.05
C ARG A 205 23.69 -14.48 41.56
N LYS A 206 22.84 -15.45 41.82
CA LYS A 206 21.46 -15.51 41.32
C LYS A 206 20.62 -14.28 41.71
N SER A 207 20.86 -13.71 42.89
CA SER A 207 20.15 -12.51 43.36
C SER A 207 20.47 -11.25 42.57
N GLU A 208 21.58 -11.20 41.85
CA GLU A 208 22.03 -10.05 41.07
C GLU A 208 21.58 -10.09 39.60
N ILE A 209 21.06 -11.24 39.14
CA ILE A 209 20.65 -11.43 37.73
C ILE A 209 19.64 -10.38 37.33
N GLN A 210 18.61 -10.15 38.11
CA GLN A 210 17.54 -9.20 37.75
C GLN A 210 18.06 -7.77 37.60
N SER A 211 18.91 -7.32 38.52
CA SER A 211 19.49 -5.96 38.45
C SER A 211 20.43 -5.81 37.24
N ALA A 212 21.23 -6.82 36.93
CA ALA A 212 22.11 -6.84 35.75
C ALA A 212 21.30 -6.83 34.43
N LEU A 213 20.21 -7.60 34.37
CA LEU A 213 19.31 -7.60 33.19
C LEU A 213 18.61 -6.24 32.99
N ILE A 214 18.20 -5.59 34.09
CA ILE A 214 17.61 -4.25 34.03
C ILE A 214 18.65 -3.24 33.51
N ALA A 215 19.89 -3.31 33.98
CA ALA A 215 20.96 -2.43 33.52
C ALA A 215 21.28 -2.64 32.02
N ALA A 216 21.43 -3.89 31.60
CA ALA A 216 21.64 -4.24 30.19
C ALA A 216 20.48 -3.77 29.28
N LYS A 217 19.24 -3.92 29.75
CA LYS A 217 18.07 -3.45 29.04
C LYS A 217 18.07 -1.92 28.91
N LYS A 218 18.38 -1.20 29.96
CA LYS A 218 18.47 0.27 29.97
C LYS A 218 19.56 0.78 29.02
N ASP A 219 20.72 0.11 28.99
CA ASP A 219 21.79 0.42 28.04
C ASP A 219 21.30 0.23 26.58
N TYR A 220 20.70 -0.93 26.28
CA TYR A 220 20.13 -1.22 24.96
C TYR A 220 19.06 -0.18 24.55
N GLU A 221 18.12 0.15 25.43
CA GLU A 221 17.06 1.12 25.15
C GLU A 221 17.58 2.55 24.93
N SER A 222 18.82 2.85 25.35
CA SER A 222 19.48 4.15 25.11
C SER A 222 20.18 4.23 23.75
N ARG A 223 20.34 3.11 23.05
CA ARG A 223 21.03 3.06 21.76
C ARG A 223 20.14 3.57 20.64
N THR A 224 20.75 4.18 19.64
CA THR A 224 20.09 4.60 18.41
C THR A 224 20.50 3.71 17.25
N PRO A 225 19.63 3.49 16.27
CA PRO A 225 19.98 2.72 15.07
C PRO A 225 21.17 3.34 14.33
N SER A 226 21.99 2.49 13.71
CA SER A 226 23.13 2.90 12.89
C SER A 226 22.73 3.52 11.54
N PHE A 227 21.46 3.43 11.18
CA PHE A 227 20.84 4.04 9.99
C PHE A 227 19.67 4.94 10.39
N PRO A 228 19.20 5.85 9.49
CA PRO A 228 17.96 6.55 9.72
C PRO A 228 16.84 5.57 10.08
N ALA A 229 16.11 5.83 11.16
CA ALA A 229 15.12 4.90 11.74
C ALA A 229 14.10 4.38 10.71
N GLU A 230 13.77 5.21 9.73
CA GLU A 230 12.81 4.91 8.67
C GLU A 230 13.41 4.06 7.53
N LEU A 231 14.75 3.99 7.44
CA LEU A 231 15.50 3.23 6.45
C LEU A 231 16.24 2.02 7.04
N CYS A 232 15.99 1.70 8.31
CA CYS A 232 16.46 0.46 8.90
C CYS A 232 15.88 -0.74 8.14
N TYR A 233 16.75 -1.70 7.83
CA TYR A 233 16.42 -2.87 7.03
C TYR A 233 16.52 -4.17 7.84
N LEU A 234 15.91 -5.22 7.31
CA LEU A 234 16.05 -6.60 7.79
C LEU A 234 16.80 -7.43 6.73
N GLU A 235 17.60 -8.38 7.21
CA GLU A 235 18.33 -9.35 6.38
C GLU A 235 18.27 -10.76 7.02
N GLY A 236 18.72 -11.79 6.28
CA GLY A 236 18.72 -13.16 6.76
C GLY A 236 17.35 -13.63 7.27
N LYS A 237 17.34 -14.30 8.43
CA LYS A 237 16.11 -14.86 9.03
C LYS A 237 14.99 -13.83 9.26
N TYR A 238 15.33 -12.59 9.60
CA TYR A 238 14.33 -11.55 9.87
C TYR A 238 13.68 -11.05 8.58
N ARG A 239 14.45 -10.98 7.49
CA ARG A 239 13.93 -10.72 6.16
C ARG A 239 12.94 -11.82 5.75
N ASP A 240 13.32 -13.07 5.91
CA ASP A 240 12.49 -14.22 5.53
C ASP A 240 11.18 -14.27 6.33
N MET A 241 11.23 -13.98 7.63
CA MET A 241 10.04 -13.82 8.46
C MET A 241 9.11 -12.71 7.93
N TYR A 242 9.66 -11.54 7.61
CA TYR A 242 8.87 -10.46 7.05
C TYR A 242 8.23 -10.81 5.70
N LEU A 243 8.98 -11.44 4.79
CA LEU A 243 8.47 -11.84 3.48
C LEU A 243 7.34 -12.87 3.59
N HIS A 244 7.45 -13.80 4.52
CA HIS A 244 6.38 -14.76 4.84
C HIS A 244 5.11 -14.04 5.32
N ASP A 245 5.24 -13.16 6.32
CA ASP A 245 4.10 -12.45 6.90
C ASP A 245 3.49 -11.45 5.91
N MET A 246 4.32 -10.79 5.08
CA MET A 246 3.88 -9.94 3.98
C MET A 246 3.01 -10.71 2.98
N LYS A 247 3.40 -11.95 2.62
CA LYS A 247 2.64 -12.79 1.70
C LYS A 247 1.25 -13.11 2.26
N ILE A 248 1.13 -13.38 3.55
CA ILE A 248 -0.17 -13.60 4.21
C ILE A 248 -1.02 -12.32 4.17
N CYS A 249 -0.42 -11.15 4.40
CA CYS A 249 -1.12 -9.87 4.24
C CYS A 249 -1.61 -9.62 2.81
N GLN A 250 -0.82 -9.97 1.80
CA GLN A 250 -1.23 -9.87 0.39
C GLN A 250 -2.41 -10.80 0.09
N GLN A 251 -2.37 -12.04 0.60
CA GLN A 251 -3.48 -12.99 0.46
C GLN A 251 -4.75 -12.46 1.15
N PHE A 252 -4.61 -11.88 2.35
CA PHE A 252 -5.73 -11.24 3.04
C PHE A 252 -6.32 -10.09 2.20
N ALA A 253 -5.49 -9.23 1.63
CA ALA A 253 -5.93 -8.11 0.81
C ALA A 253 -6.66 -8.56 -0.46
N HIS A 254 -6.14 -9.59 -1.13
CA HIS A 254 -6.79 -10.23 -2.28
C HIS A 254 -8.18 -10.74 -1.91
N LEU A 255 -8.28 -11.57 -0.86
CA LEU A 255 -9.55 -12.14 -0.39
C LEU A 255 -10.51 -11.04 0.09
N ASN A 256 -10.01 -9.94 0.65
CA ASN A 256 -10.82 -8.80 1.05
C ASN A 256 -11.54 -8.18 -0.15
N ARG A 257 -10.83 -7.92 -1.26
CA ARG A 257 -11.42 -7.38 -2.50
C ARG A 257 -12.41 -8.34 -3.14
N ILE A 258 -12.03 -9.62 -3.26
CA ILE A 258 -12.90 -10.69 -3.80
C ILE A 258 -14.21 -10.81 -2.99
N THR A 259 -14.11 -10.77 -1.65
CA THR A 259 -15.27 -10.86 -0.76
C THR A 259 -16.22 -9.68 -0.96
N MET A 260 -15.69 -8.45 -1.05
CA MET A 260 -16.52 -7.28 -1.33
C MET A 260 -17.19 -7.37 -2.70
N ALA A 261 -16.47 -7.79 -3.74
CA ALA A 261 -17.04 -7.97 -5.08
C ALA A 261 -18.19 -8.98 -5.06
N ASN A 262 -18.00 -10.14 -4.43
CA ASN A 262 -19.04 -11.15 -4.31
C ASN A 262 -20.27 -10.66 -3.53
N ILE A 263 -20.09 -9.89 -2.45
CA ILE A 263 -21.21 -9.27 -1.71
C ILE A 263 -21.98 -8.33 -2.65
N ILE A 264 -21.29 -7.44 -3.35
CA ILE A 264 -21.91 -6.44 -4.21
C ILE A 264 -22.63 -7.10 -5.40
N LEU A 265 -21.95 -7.99 -6.11
CA LEU A 265 -22.49 -8.67 -7.30
C LEU A 265 -23.65 -9.61 -6.94
N GLY A 266 -23.55 -10.31 -5.80
CA GLY A 266 -24.60 -11.19 -5.30
C GLY A 266 -25.88 -10.44 -4.94
N GLU A 267 -25.76 -9.35 -4.20
CA GLU A 267 -26.93 -8.54 -3.77
C GLU A 267 -27.53 -7.72 -4.93
N LEU A 268 -26.70 -7.24 -5.85
CA LEU A 268 -27.11 -6.36 -6.95
C LEU A 268 -27.64 -7.13 -8.16
N LEU A 269 -27.00 -8.24 -8.53
CA LEU A 269 -27.24 -8.95 -9.78
C LEU A 269 -27.59 -10.43 -9.59
N GLY A 270 -27.48 -10.98 -8.38
CA GLY A 270 -27.65 -12.41 -8.11
C GLY A 270 -26.54 -13.28 -8.75
N LYS A 271 -25.36 -12.71 -8.96
CA LYS A 271 -24.19 -13.33 -9.61
C LYS A 271 -22.99 -13.37 -8.68
N SER A 272 -22.02 -14.23 -8.99
CA SER A 272 -20.72 -14.26 -8.31
C SER A 272 -19.66 -13.58 -9.19
N LEU A 273 -18.48 -13.33 -8.62
CA LEU A 273 -17.34 -12.78 -9.36
C LEU A 273 -16.89 -13.71 -10.49
N ASP A 274 -17.05 -15.03 -10.33
CA ASP A 274 -16.69 -16.04 -11.33
C ASP A 274 -17.54 -15.96 -12.62
N ASP A 275 -18.65 -15.23 -12.58
CA ASP A 275 -19.50 -14.97 -13.76
C ASP A 275 -18.95 -13.85 -14.65
N PHE A 276 -17.84 -13.20 -14.26
CA PHE A 276 -17.30 -12.03 -14.93
C PHE A 276 -15.81 -12.16 -15.23
N HIS A 277 -15.34 -11.44 -16.23
CA HIS A 277 -13.91 -11.21 -16.40
C HIS A 277 -13.43 -10.16 -15.43
N PHE A 278 -12.31 -10.40 -14.75
CA PHE A 278 -11.70 -9.47 -13.83
C PHE A 278 -10.18 -9.58 -13.80
N PHE A 279 -9.53 -8.54 -13.34
CA PHE A 279 -8.09 -8.53 -13.05
C PHE A 279 -7.79 -7.69 -11.80
N GLU A 280 -6.63 -7.90 -11.22
CA GLU A 280 -6.16 -7.15 -10.06
C GLU A 280 -4.88 -6.38 -10.37
N THR A 281 -4.74 -5.22 -9.72
CA THR A 281 -3.54 -4.39 -9.79
C THR A 281 -3.11 -4.03 -8.37
N VAL A 282 -1.96 -4.56 -7.92
CA VAL A 282 -1.46 -4.39 -6.55
C VAL A 282 -0.27 -3.42 -6.54
N HIS A 283 -0.16 -2.56 -5.52
CA HIS A 283 0.82 -1.47 -5.51
C HIS A 283 1.68 -1.31 -4.24
N ASN A 284 1.54 -2.13 -3.23
CA ASN A 284 2.38 -2.11 -2.01
C ASN A 284 2.82 -3.53 -1.65
N TYR A 285 3.90 -4.00 -2.26
CA TYR A 285 4.38 -5.36 -2.05
C TYR A 285 5.82 -5.56 -2.56
N ILE A 286 6.36 -6.72 -2.30
CA ILE A 286 7.57 -7.23 -2.94
C ILE A 286 7.16 -8.38 -3.87
N ASP A 287 7.51 -8.26 -5.14
CA ASP A 287 7.41 -9.36 -6.10
C ASP A 287 8.51 -10.37 -5.77
N LEU A 288 8.12 -11.52 -5.22
CA LEU A 288 9.06 -12.53 -4.74
C LEU A 288 9.81 -13.27 -5.87
N GLU A 289 9.29 -13.21 -7.10
CA GLU A 289 9.94 -13.82 -8.27
C GLU A 289 11.08 -12.93 -8.78
N SER A 290 10.81 -11.63 -8.92
CA SER A 290 11.78 -10.65 -9.43
C SER A 290 12.53 -9.90 -8.34
N ASN A 291 12.18 -10.08 -7.07
CA ASN A 291 12.70 -9.36 -5.90
C ASN A 291 12.55 -7.83 -6.00
N ILE A 292 11.55 -7.35 -6.75
CA ILE A 292 11.28 -5.92 -6.91
C ILE A 292 10.29 -5.45 -5.84
N ILE A 293 10.72 -4.47 -5.07
CA ILE A 293 9.88 -3.76 -4.10
C ILE A 293 9.07 -2.72 -4.86
N ARG A 294 7.77 -2.63 -4.55
CA ARG A 294 6.84 -1.62 -5.07
C ARG A 294 6.12 -0.93 -3.92
N LYS A 295 6.27 0.40 -3.84
CA LYS A 295 5.51 1.26 -2.92
C LYS A 295 4.77 2.33 -3.71
N GLY A 296 3.45 2.18 -3.82
CA GLY A 296 2.67 3.07 -4.69
C GLY A 296 3.15 2.98 -6.13
N SER A 297 3.42 1.78 -6.60
CA SER A 297 3.71 1.45 -7.98
C SER A 297 3.22 0.04 -8.28
N VAL A 298 2.87 -0.23 -9.52
CA VAL A 298 2.25 -1.48 -9.94
C VAL A 298 3.16 -2.27 -10.86
N SER A 299 2.93 -3.58 -10.97
CA SER A 299 3.58 -4.40 -11.98
C SER A 299 3.10 -4.01 -13.38
N ALA A 300 4.03 -4.03 -14.34
CA ALA A 300 3.77 -3.79 -15.75
C ALA A 300 4.64 -4.74 -16.60
N LYS A 301 4.66 -6.02 -16.23
CA LYS A 301 5.30 -7.08 -17.01
C LYS A 301 4.66 -7.15 -18.40
N GLU A 302 5.36 -7.71 -19.38
CA GLU A 302 4.85 -7.79 -20.74
C GLU A 302 3.51 -8.57 -20.79
N GLY A 303 2.49 -7.93 -21.38
CA GLY A 303 1.15 -8.52 -21.50
C GLY A 303 0.30 -8.49 -20.24
N GLU A 304 0.78 -7.95 -19.13
CA GLU A 304 0.04 -7.85 -17.87
C GLU A 304 -0.98 -6.71 -17.92
N MET A 305 -2.24 -7.00 -17.59
CA MET A 305 -3.29 -5.99 -17.44
C MET A 305 -3.12 -5.21 -16.15
N LEU A 306 -3.24 -3.89 -16.20
CA LEU A 306 -3.15 -3.02 -15.03
C LEU A 306 -4.13 -1.85 -15.11
N LEU A 307 -4.58 -1.36 -13.95
CA LEU A 307 -5.41 -0.18 -13.79
C LEU A 307 -4.59 0.94 -13.13
N ILE A 308 -4.66 2.13 -13.70
CA ILE A 308 -4.06 3.35 -13.13
C ILE A 308 -5.19 4.35 -12.85
N PRO A 309 -5.71 4.44 -11.61
CA PRO A 309 -6.74 5.40 -11.24
C PRO A 309 -6.17 6.81 -11.18
N ILE A 310 -6.92 7.78 -11.69
CA ILE A 310 -6.54 9.19 -11.69
C ILE A 310 -7.17 9.90 -10.48
N ASN A 311 -8.49 10.03 -10.47
CA ASN A 311 -9.28 10.58 -9.36
C ASN A 311 -10.77 10.28 -9.57
N MET A 312 -11.61 10.66 -8.59
CA MET A 312 -13.07 10.41 -8.56
C MET A 312 -13.86 10.99 -9.74
N ARG A 313 -13.26 11.87 -10.57
CA ARG A 313 -13.91 12.54 -11.71
C ARG A 313 -13.33 12.09 -13.05
N ASP A 314 -12.01 12.06 -13.14
CA ASP A 314 -11.32 11.83 -14.40
C ASP A 314 -11.19 10.34 -14.73
N GLY A 315 -11.41 9.46 -13.72
CA GLY A 315 -11.50 8.02 -13.90
C GLY A 315 -10.19 7.30 -13.83
N SER A 316 -10.05 6.26 -14.65
CA SER A 316 -8.91 5.33 -14.62
C SER A 316 -8.47 4.96 -16.03
N LEU A 317 -7.19 4.56 -16.14
CA LEU A 317 -6.61 4.02 -17.37
C LEU A 317 -6.51 2.50 -17.24
N ILE A 318 -7.15 1.76 -18.14
CA ILE A 318 -6.88 0.32 -18.34
C ILE A 318 -5.71 0.21 -19.31
N CYS A 319 -4.63 -0.40 -18.87
CA CYS A 319 -3.39 -0.49 -19.63
C CYS A 319 -2.91 -1.94 -19.75
N ILE A 320 -1.98 -2.16 -20.68
CA ILE A 320 -1.20 -3.39 -20.78
C ILE A 320 0.29 -3.07 -20.60
N GLY A 321 0.98 -3.84 -19.76
CA GLY A 321 2.39 -3.68 -19.47
C GLY A 321 3.26 -4.07 -20.67
N LYS A 322 4.38 -3.35 -20.84
CA LYS A 322 5.37 -3.55 -21.91
C LYS A 322 6.63 -4.28 -21.45
N GLY A 323 6.72 -4.68 -20.18
CA GLY A 323 7.87 -5.38 -19.64
C GLY A 323 9.17 -4.56 -19.66
N ASN A 324 9.11 -3.24 -19.50
CA ASN A 324 10.27 -2.37 -19.58
C ASN A 324 11.20 -2.55 -18.37
N GLU A 325 12.37 -3.13 -18.61
CA GLU A 325 13.38 -3.38 -17.59
C GLU A 325 13.91 -2.10 -16.94
N ASP A 326 14.09 -1.01 -17.73
CA ASP A 326 14.57 0.27 -17.17
C ASP A 326 13.54 0.92 -16.20
N TRP A 327 12.31 0.45 -16.20
CA TRP A 327 11.24 0.83 -15.28
C TRP A 327 11.03 -0.20 -14.15
N ASN A 328 11.94 -1.14 -13.96
CA ASN A 328 11.76 -2.28 -13.05
C ASN A 328 10.46 -3.04 -13.32
N PHE A 329 10.07 -3.18 -14.62
CA PHE A 329 8.81 -3.83 -15.02
C PHE A 329 7.60 -3.25 -14.26
N SER A 330 7.56 -1.93 -14.08
CA SER A 330 6.59 -1.26 -13.21
C SER A 330 6.01 -0.01 -13.87
N ALA A 331 4.83 0.40 -13.38
CA ALA A 331 4.10 1.59 -13.79
C ALA A 331 3.61 2.38 -12.55
N PRO A 332 3.17 3.65 -12.69
CA PRO A 332 2.55 4.38 -11.60
C PRO A 332 1.26 3.70 -11.13
N HIS A 333 0.94 3.82 -9.84
CA HIS A 333 -0.28 3.27 -9.27
C HIS A 333 -1.48 4.22 -9.32
N GLY A 334 -1.27 5.46 -9.76
CA GLY A 334 -2.29 6.50 -9.83
C GLY A 334 -1.75 7.80 -10.40
N ALA A 335 -2.47 8.91 -10.19
CA ALA A 335 -2.04 10.22 -10.65
C ALA A 335 -0.96 10.86 -9.75
N GLY A 336 -0.92 10.49 -8.48
CA GLY A 336 -0.17 11.20 -7.45
C GLY A 336 -0.89 12.46 -6.96
N ARG A 337 -0.52 12.93 -5.79
CA ARG A 337 -1.17 14.07 -5.14
C ARG A 337 -0.41 15.37 -5.39
N LEU A 338 -1.16 16.47 -5.61
CA LEU A 338 -0.64 17.84 -5.58
C LEU A 338 -0.62 18.42 -4.17
N PHE A 339 -1.57 18.00 -3.34
CA PHE A 339 -1.72 18.49 -1.97
C PHE A 339 -1.64 17.34 -0.97
N SER A 340 -0.95 17.54 0.15
CA SER A 340 -1.11 16.64 1.30
C SER A 340 -2.57 16.69 1.79
N ARG A 341 -3.02 15.63 2.50
CA ARG A 341 -4.40 15.56 3.00
C ARG A 341 -4.80 16.79 3.82
N GLY A 342 -3.92 17.28 4.71
CA GLY A 342 -4.17 18.49 5.50
C GLY A 342 -4.32 19.73 4.62
N LYS A 343 -3.36 19.97 3.71
CA LYS A 343 -3.41 21.11 2.80
C LYS A 343 -4.64 21.10 1.88
N ALA A 344 -5.08 19.92 1.42
CA ALA A 344 -6.29 19.81 0.60
C ALA A 344 -7.55 20.22 1.37
N ARG A 345 -7.66 19.84 2.66
CA ARG A 345 -8.78 20.27 3.52
C ARG A 345 -8.82 21.79 3.74
N ASP A 346 -7.66 22.43 3.78
CA ASP A 346 -7.57 23.89 3.95
C ASP A 346 -7.77 24.65 2.62
N ALA A 347 -7.52 23.99 1.48
CA ALA A 347 -7.50 24.63 0.16
C ALA A 347 -8.85 24.61 -0.57
N PHE A 348 -9.73 23.65 -0.28
CA PHE A 348 -10.97 23.42 -1.02
C PHE A 348 -12.21 23.53 -0.14
N THR A 349 -13.33 23.88 -0.75
CA THR A 349 -14.67 23.89 -0.12
C THR A 349 -15.50 22.70 -0.60
N VAL A 350 -16.50 22.30 0.20
CA VAL A 350 -17.45 21.25 -0.20
C VAL A 350 -18.21 21.63 -1.46
N GLU A 351 -18.58 22.91 -1.61
CA GLU A 351 -19.27 23.40 -2.82
C GLU A 351 -18.42 23.25 -4.09
N GLU A 352 -17.10 23.54 -4.03
CA GLU A 352 -16.18 23.30 -5.14
C GLU A 352 -16.05 21.82 -5.43
N PHE A 353 -16.03 20.98 -4.38
CA PHE A 353 -15.99 19.54 -4.53
C PHE A 353 -17.26 19.00 -5.18
N GLU A 354 -18.47 19.39 -4.73
CA GLU A 354 -19.75 19.04 -5.34
C GLU A 354 -19.78 19.43 -6.83
N LYS A 355 -19.38 20.65 -7.15
CA LYS A 355 -19.33 21.13 -8.52
C LYS A 355 -18.35 20.34 -9.39
N SER A 356 -17.21 19.92 -8.84
CA SER A 356 -16.23 19.12 -9.55
C SER A 356 -16.71 17.71 -9.88
N MET A 357 -17.72 17.20 -9.16
CA MET A 357 -18.32 15.88 -9.30
C MET A 357 -19.64 15.88 -10.09
N ASP A 358 -19.96 16.98 -10.78
CA ASP A 358 -21.20 17.08 -11.57
C ASP A 358 -21.28 15.95 -12.61
N GLY A 359 -22.45 15.28 -12.68
CA GLY A 359 -22.68 14.12 -13.53
C GLY A 359 -22.28 12.77 -12.94
N ILE A 360 -21.66 12.71 -11.76
CA ILE A 360 -21.25 11.47 -11.08
C ILE A 360 -22.12 11.28 -9.85
N PHE A 361 -22.76 10.11 -9.75
CA PHE A 361 -23.53 9.78 -8.57
C PHE A 361 -22.61 9.46 -7.39
N SER A 362 -22.64 10.28 -6.33
CA SER A 362 -21.90 10.02 -5.09
C SER A 362 -22.69 10.57 -3.90
N THR A 363 -22.77 9.78 -2.84
CA THR A 363 -23.36 10.18 -1.55
C THR A 363 -22.30 10.46 -0.48
N CYS A 364 -21.02 10.53 -0.91
CA CYS A 364 -19.85 10.64 -0.01
C CYS A 364 -19.12 11.99 -0.16
N ILE A 365 -19.73 12.99 -0.81
CA ILE A 365 -19.14 14.32 -0.93
C ILE A 365 -19.43 15.09 0.37
N SER A 366 -18.38 15.33 1.15
CA SER A 366 -18.50 15.96 2.47
C SER A 366 -17.16 16.53 2.93
N GLU A 367 -17.14 17.26 4.04
CA GLU A 367 -15.92 17.75 4.70
C GLU A 367 -14.95 16.60 5.06
N LYS A 368 -15.48 15.41 5.35
CA LYS A 368 -14.65 14.24 5.72
C LYS A 368 -13.86 13.67 4.55
N THR A 369 -14.37 13.83 3.34
CA THR A 369 -13.79 13.26 2.11
C THR A 369 -13.17 14.32 1.19
N ILE A 370 -13.18 15.61 1.58
CA ILE A 370 -12.71 16.74 0.78
C ILE A 370 -11.24 16.61 0.37
N ASP A 371 -10.42 15.97 1.19
CA ASP A 371 -9.02 15.70 0.88
C ASP A 371 -8.83 14.69 -0.27
N GLU A 372 -9.89 14.00 -0.67
CA GLU A 372 -9.91 13.07 -1.81
C GLU A 372 -10.58 13.69 -3.05
N SER A 373 -10.93 14.99 -3.00
CA SER A 373 -11.52 15.69 -4.16
C SER A 373 -10.60 15.62 -5.39
N PRO A 374 -11.15 15.64 -6.63
CA PRO A 374 -10.35 15.58 -7.86
C PRO A 374 -9.24 16.63 -7.92
N MET A 375 -9.48 17.80 -7.35
CA MET A 375 -8.55 18.94 -7.33
C MET A 375 -7.28 18.68 -6.49
N ALA A 376 -7.27 17.66 -5.64
CA ALA A 376 -6.12 17.31 -4.83
C ALA A 376 -5.05 16.49 -5.59
N TYR A 377 -5.33 16.05 -6.81
CA TYR A 377 -4.51 15.15 -7.62
C TYR A 377 -3.89 15.82 -8.83
N LYS A 378 -2.78 15.28 -9.33
CA LYS A 378 -2.15 15.69 -10.59
C LYS A 378 -3.09 15.43 -11.76
N ASN A 379 -2.87 16.15 -12.86
CA ASN A 379 -3.64 15.98 -14.08
C ASN A 379 -3.36 14.60 -14.72
N MET A 380 -4.38 14.01 -15.36
CA MET A 380 -4.24 12.78 -16.15
C MET A 380 -3.13 12.90 -17.21
N ASP A 381 -3.00 14.05 -17.87
CA ASP A 381 -2.00 14.28 -18.90
C ASP A 381 -0.56 14.09 -18.40
N ASP A 382 -0.29 14.42 -17.14
CA ASP A 382 1.02 14.20 -16.52
C ASP A 382 1.39 12.72 -16.47
N ILE A 383 0.39 11.84 -16.32
CA ILE A 383 0.59 10.40 -16.32
C ILE A 383 0.67 9.86 -17.74
N VAL A 384 -0.33 10.19 -18.58
CA VAL A 384 -0.43 9.71 -19.98
C VAL A 384 0.84 10.02 -20.77
N ASN A 385 1.37 11.23 -20.64
CA ASN A 385 2.57 11.67 -21.37
C ASN A 385 3.85 10.93 -20.93
N ASN A 386 3.88 10.34 -19.73
CA ASN A 386 5.08 9.73 -19.18
C ASN A 386 5.07 8.19 -19.17
N ILE A 387 3.90 7.53 -19.25
CA ILE A 387 3.81 6.06 -19.07
C ILE A 387 4.04 5.26 -20.36
N THR A 388 4.02 5.91 -21.53
CA THR A 388 4.18 5.24 -22.84
C THR A 388 5.37 4.27 -22.92
N PRO A 389 6.54 4.51 -22.26
CA PRO A 389 7.64 3.57 -22.29
C PRO A 389 7.37 2.25 -21.54
N THR A 390 6.49 2.24 -20.54
CA THR A 390 6.25 1.08 -19.66
C THR A 390 4.89 0.44 -19.83
N ALA A 391 3.87 1.19 -20.27
CA ALA A 391 2.51 0.69 -20.44
C ALA A 391 1.86 1.29 -21.70
N GLU A 392 0.98 0.53 -22.32
CA GLU A 392 0.09 0.96 -23.40
C GLU A 392 -1.31 1.15 -22.86
N ILE A 393 -1.91 2.31 -23.09
CA ILE A 393 -3.29 2.62 -22.70
C ILE A 393 -4.23 1.94 -23.67
N LEU A 394 -5.05 1.02 -23.18
CA LEU A 394 -6.07 0.35 -23.96
C LEU A 394 -7.39 1.11 -23.93
N LYS A 395 -7.78 1.62 -22.76
CA LYS A 395 -9.05 2.33 -22.55
C LYS A 395 -8.91 3.37 -21.44
N VAL A 396 -9.74 4.41 -21.56
CA VAL A 396 -10.02 5.35 -20.46
C VAL A 396 -11.43 5.03 -19.97
N ILE A 397 -11.58 4.75 -18.69
CA ILE A 397 -12.88 4.53 -18.07
C ILE A 397 -13.19 5.68 -17.10
N LYS A 398 -14.43 6.19 -17.11
CA LYS A 398 -14.84 7.36 -16.34
C LYS A 398 -15.90 6.99 -15.31
N PRO A 399 -15.80 7.50 -14.07
CA PRO A 399 -16.77 7.17 -13.04
C PRO A 399 -18.16 7.74 -13.40
N VAL A 400 -19.17 6.92 -13.18
CA VAL A 400 -20.58 7.32 -13.17
C VAL A 400 -21.19 7.13 -11.79
N TYR A 401 -20.53 6.38 -10.93
CA TYR A 401 -20.81 6.19 -9.51
C TYR A 401 -19.50 6.11 -8.71
N ASN A 402 -19.44 6.77 -7.56
CA ASN A 402 -18.30 6.67 -6.64
C ASN A 402 -18.78 6.62 -5.18
N PHE A 403 -18.20 5.69 -4.42
CA PHE A 403 -18.35 5.55 -2.98
C PHE A 403 -16.99 5.60 -2.29
N LYS A 404 -16.85 6.48 -1.30
CA LYS A 404 -15.70 6.55 -0.39
C LYS A 404 -16.11 6.41 1.06
N ALA A 405 -15.22 5.85 1.87
CA ALA A 405 -15.43 5.80 3.32
C ALA A 405 -15.31 7.20 3.94
N GLU A 406 -16.26 7.55 4.78
CA GLU A 406 -16.31 8.78 5.57
C GLU A 406 -15.49 8.67 6.88
#